data_a7b0e9cf0497c54ba49b76d9a78f0035
#
_entry.id   a7b0e9cf0497c54ba49b76d9a78f0035
#
_cell.length_a   1.000
_cell.length_b   1.000
_cell.length_c   1.000
_cell.angle_alpha   90.00
_cell.angle_beta   90.00
_cell.angle_gamma   90.00
#
_symmetry.space_group_name_H-M   'P 1'
#
loop_
_entity.id
_entity.type
_entity.pdbx_description
1 polymer ?
#
loop_
_entity_poly.entity_id
_entity_poly.type
_entity_poly.pdbx_seq_one_letter_code
_entity_poly.pdbx_strand_id
1 'polypeptide(L)'
;KNTETDGLSDKRCTFVLIMNKTFNIYCDESCHIEHDHKDYMFLGSVSCAYPQIRRHCKRIDELKKEHNFYAEIKWSKVSMSKVRFYLELIDYFFDTDLRFRAIGIKKSQIKCDDYDDFYYKMYYLLLNYKIDTSDCYNVYLDIKDSLSAQKVRKLKEILNTKYGVFRNVQNICSHESLLMQMADLIMGAISYNVNDKEHKNVAKMLIIERIMKHLHTQNLGETNYSEKLNLFFINLK
;
A
#
# COMPACT_ATOMS: atom_id res chain seq x y z
N LYS A 1 -22.88 -69.62 -17.15
CA LYS A 1 -22.25 -68.60 -18.01
C LYS A 1 -22.47 -67.30 -17.30
N ASN A 2 -21.38 -66.84 -16.63
CA ASN A 2 -21.32 -65.56 -15.93
C ASN A 2 -20.93 -64.52 -16.96
N THR A 3 -21.60 -63.41 -16.94
CA THR A 3 -21.19 -62.19 -17.59
C THR A 3 -20.99 -61.11 -16.52
N GLU A 4 -19.74 -60.85 -16.21
CA GLU A 4 -19.30 -59.72 -15.41
C GLU A 4 -19.51 -58.45 -16.23
N THR A 5 -20.22 -57.49 -15.65
CA THR A 5 -20.31 -56.13 -16.18
C THR A 5 -19.33 -55.24 -15.41
N ASP A 6 -18.24 -54.87 -16.09
CA ASP A 6 -17.26 -53.92 -15.61
C ASP A 6 -17.91 -52.55 -15.34
N GLY A 7 -17.88 -52.14 -14.08
CA GLY A 7 -18.27 -50.81 -13.65
C GLY A 7 -17.15 -49.80 -13.96
N LEU A 8 -17.27 -49.09 -15.06
CA LEU A 8 -16.47 -47.90 -15.31
C LEU A 8 -16.88 -46.79 -14.34
N SER A 9 -16.08 -46.58 -13.29
CA SER A 9 -16.21 -45.42 -12.41
C SER A 9 -15.80 -44.17 -13.19
N ASP A 10 -16.81 -43.37 -13.51
CA ASP A 10 -16.66 -42.05 -14.11
C ASP A 10 -15.93 -41.09 -13.12
N LYS A 11 -14.60 -41.02 -13.22
CA LYS A 11 -13.81 -40.03 -12.51
C LYS A 11 -14.03 -38.69 -13.18
N ARG A 12 -15.09 -38.00 -12.81
CA ARG A 12 -15.24 -36.57 -13.12
C ARG A 12 -14.13 -35.79 -12.44
N CYS A 13 -13.08 -35.50 -13.18
CA CYS A 13 -12.10 -34.45 -12.82
C CYS A 13 -12.86 -33.13 -12.73
N THR A 14 -13.25 -32.74 -11.53
CA THR A 14 -13.75 -31.39 -11.28
C THR A 14 -12.58 -30.43 -11.48
N PHE A 15 -12.46 -29.85 -12.67
CA PHE A 15 -11.55 -28.74 -12.94
C PHE A 15 -12.07 -27.57 -12.11
N VAL A 16 -11.50 -27.36 -10.93
CA VAL A 16 -11.68 -26.12 -10.19
C VAL A 16 -10.98 -25.04 -11.02
N LEU A 17 -11.77 -24.25 -11.75
CA LEU A 17 -11.31 -23.03 -12.38
C LEU A 17 -10.80 -22.11 -11.25
N ILE A 18 -9.51 -22.11 -11.02
CA ILE A 18 -8.85 -21.13 -10.17
C ILE A 18 -9.02 -19.79 -10.89
N MET A 19 -10.07 -19.05 -10.50
CA MET A 19 -10.27 -17.71 -11.03
C MET A 19 -9.18 -16.81 -10.45
N ASN A 20 -8.24 -16.41 -11.30
CA ASN A 20 -7.21 -15.45 -10.94
C ASN A 20 -7.87 -14.15 -10.44
N LYS A 21 -7.58 -13.79 -9.20
CA LYS A 21 -8.05 -12.52 -8.65
C LYS A 21 -7.22 -11.37 -9.23
N THR A 22 -7.82 -10.23 -9.34
CA THR A 22 -7.10 -9.00 -9.71
C THR A 22 -7.07 -8.08 -8.49
N PHE A 23 -5.88 -7.60 -8.15
CA PHE A 23 -5.67 -6.64 -7.07
C PHE A 23 -5.21 -5.31 -7.66
N ASN A 24 -5.70 -4.22 -7.06
CA ASN A 24 -5.14 -2.90 -7.30
C ASN A 24 -4.26 -2.50 -6.13
N ILE A 25 -3.10 -1.93 -6.43
CA ILE A 25 -2.09 -1.45 -5.48
C ILE A 25 -1.86 0.03 -5.76
N TYR A 26 -2.09 0.88 -4.76
CA TYR A 26 -1.95 2.34 -4.84
C TYR A 26 -0.73 2.74 -4.04
N CYS A 27 0.30 3.24 -4.71
CA CYS A 27 1.60 3.54 -4.12
C CYS A 27 1.83 5.04 -3.98
N ASP A 28 2.39 5.44 -2.86
CA ASP A 28 2.86 6.79 -2.61
C ASP A 28 4.23 6.77 -1.93
N GLU A 29 4.92 7.91 -1.91
CA GLU A 29 6.25 8.10 -1.34
C GLU A 29 6.25 9.23 -0.32
N SER A 30 7.03 9.09 0.73
CA SER A 30 7.21 10.12 1.74
C SER A 30 8.70 10.39 2.00
N CYS A 31 9.05 11.66 2.17
CA CYS A 31 10.40 12.09 2.53
C CYS A 31 11.45 11.73 1.47
N HIS A 32 11.43 12.43 0.33
CA HIS A 32 12.42 12.28 -0.74
C HIS A 32 13.87 12.33 -0.24
N ILE A 33 14.81 11.86 -1.06
CA ILE A 33 16.22 11.78 -0.70
C ILE A 33 16.82 13.16 -0.43
N GLU A 34 16.30 14.22 -1.08
CA GLU A 34 16.89 15.56 -1.04
C GLU A 34 16.34 16.42 0.12
N HIS A 35 17.24 17.02 0.86
CA HIS A 35 17.16 18.23 1.73
C HIS A 35 15.94 18.46 2.63
N ASP A 36 15.20 17.42 3.03
CA ASP A 36 14.04 17.57 3.92
C ASP A 36 14.35 17.36 5.41
N HIS A 37 15.64 17.19 5.76
CA HIS A 37 16.13 16.93 7.12
C HIS A 37 15.48 15.72 7.83
N LYS A 38 14.97 14.77 7.08
CA LYS A 38 14.40 13.52 7.61
C LYS A 38 15.41 12.37 7.49
N ASP A 39 15.52 11.57 8.55
CA ASP A 39 16.47 10.45 8.59
C ASP A 39 16.04 9.29 7.69
N TYR A 40 14.73 9.08 7.53
CA TYR A 40 14.16 7.98 6.75
C TYR A 40 13.26 8.49 5.63
N MET A 41 13.35 7.81 4.50
CA MET A 41 12.33 7.86 3.45
C MET A 41 11.47 6.60 3.50
N PHE A 42 10.25 6.72 2.99
CA PHE A 42 9.30 5.62 2.93
C PHE A 42 8.67 5.51 1.54
N LEU A 43 8.48 4.26 1.10
CA LEU A 43 7.58 3.93 0.00
C LEU A 43 6.48 3.05 0.58
N GLY A 44 5.23 3.40 0.33
CA GLY A 44 4.09 2.69 0.88
C GLY A 44 3.02 2.43 -0.16
N SER A 45 2.17 1.45 0.13
CA SER A 45 1.07 1.09 -0.76
C SER A 45 -0.16 0.61 0.02
N VAL A 46 -1.34 0.99 -0.47
CA VAL A 46 -2.62 0.37 -0.10
C VAL A 46 -3.04 -0.57 -1.20
N SER A 47 -3.48 -1.78 -0.85
CA SER A 47 -3.96 -2.77 -1.80
C SER A 47 -5.32 -3.33 -1.43
N CYS A 48 -6.12 -3.66 -2.44
CA CYS A 48 -7.37 -4.38 -2.30
C CYS A 48 -7.74 -5.15 -3.59
N ALA A 49 -8.63 -6.12 -3.45
CA ALA A 49 -9.19 -6.83 -4.58
C ALA A 49 -10.00 -5.88 -5.47
N TYR A 50 -9.81 -5.97 -6.79
CA TYR A 50 -10.48 -5.10 -7.78
C TYR A 50 -12.00 -4.98 -7.59
N PRO A 51 -12.76 -6.06 -7.37
CA PRO A 51 -14.22 -5.96 -7.17
C PRO A 51 -14.64 -5.16 -5.93
N GLN A 52 -13.75 -4.98 -4.94
CA GLN A 52 -14.05 -4.29 -3.69
C GLN A 52 -13.80 -2.76 -3.75
N ILE A 53 -13.08 -2.28 -4.76
CA ILE A 53 -12.70 -0.86 -4.88
C ILE A 53 -13.91 0.06 -4.78
N ARG A 54 -14.98 -0.24 -5.55
CA ARG A 54 -16.20 0.58 -5.56
C ARG A 54 -16.85 0.67 -4.17
N ARG A 55 -16.86 -0.44 -3.42
CA ARG A 55 -17.39 -0.47 -2.05
C ARG A 55 -16.57 0.42 -1.12
N HIS A 56 -15.23 0.31 -1.19
CA HIS A 56 -14.35 1.13 -0.37
C HIS A 56 -14.47 2.61 -0.70
N CYS A 57 -14.43 2.99 -1.96
CA CYS A 57 -14.60 4.39 -2.38
C CYS A 57 -15.94 4.95 -1.91
N LYS A 58 -17.03 4.20 -2.09
CA LYS A 58 -18.37 4.62 -1.64
C LYS A 58 -18.40 4.86 -0.13
N ARG A 59 -17.84 3.94 0.69
CA ARG A 59 -17.84 4.10 2.15
C ARG A 59 -16.97 5.28 2.60
N ILE A 60 -15.82 5.49 1.99
CA ILE A 60 -14.96 6.66 2.29
C ILE A 60 -15.69 7.97 1.94
N ASP A 61 -16.40 8.02 0.80
CA ASP A 61 -17.21 9.18 0.43
C ASP A 61 -18.38 9.43 1.41
N GLU A 62 -19.01 8.37 1.94
CA GLU A 62 -20.01 8.46 2.99
C GLU A 62 -19.40 9.05 4.27
N LEU A 63 -18.25 8.54 4.74
CA LEU A 63 -17.53 9.09 5.88
C LEU A 63 -17.17 10.57 5.68
N LYS A 64 -16.72 10.94 4.48
CA LYS A 64 -16.46 12.36 4.16
C LYS A 64 -17.70 13.22 4.33
N LYS A 65 -18.87 12.74 3.88
CA LYS A 65 -20.14 13.46 4.02
C LYS A 65 -20.61 13.55 5.48
N GLU A 66 -20.53 12.45 6.25
CA GLU A 66 -20.89 12.37 7.67
C GLU A 66 -20.11 13.38 8.51
N HIS A 67 -18.84 13.64 8.15
CA HIS A 67 -17.96 14.59 8.85
C HIS A 67 -17.85 15.96 8.18
N ASN A 68 -18.64 16.25 7.15
CA ASN A 68 -18.51 17.49 6.35
C ASN A 68 -17.05 17.73 5.92
N PHE A 69 -16.40 16.67 5.40
CA PHE A 69 -15.02 16.69 4.94
C PHE A 69 -14.99 16.71 3.41
N TYR A 70 -14.80 17.89 2.82
CA TYR A 70 -14.81 18.06 1.35
C TYR A 70 -13.41 18.20 0.75
N ALA A 71 -12.39 18.25 1.58
CA ALA A 71 -11.00 18.36 1.12
C ALA A 71 -10.46 17.00 0.65
N GLU A 72 -9.31 17.04 0.00
CA GLU A 72 -8.48 15.87 -0.24
C GLU A 72 -7.92 15.34 1.09
N ILE A 73 -7.91 14.01 1.26
CA ILE A 73 -7.32 13.35 2.42
C ILE A 73 -5.82 13.40 2.25
N LYS A 74 -5.13 14.19 3.07
CA LYS A 74 -3.66 14.32 3.06
C LYS A 74 -3.13 14.42 4.49
N TRP A 75 -2.00 13.74 4.73
CA TRP A 75 -1.32 13.83 6.03
C TRP A 75 -0.94 15.26 6.42
N SER A 76 -0.51 16.06 5.45
CA SER A 76 -0.16 17.48 5.66
C SER A 76 -1.34 18.34 6.12
N LYS A 77 -2.58 17.93 5.81
CA LYS A 77 -3.83 18.65 6.13
C LYS A 77 -4.51 18.17 7.42
N VAL A 78 -3.91 17.22 8.15
CA VAL A 78 -4.46 16.73 9.42
C VAL A 78 -4.54 17.85 10.45
N SER A 79 -5.74 18.04 11.02
CA SER A 79 -6.05 19.08 12.01
C SER A 79 -7.03 18.60 13.07
N MET A 80 -7.02 19.22 14.26
CA MET A 80 -7.94 18.88 15.36
C MET A 80 -9.41 19.02 14.97
N SER A 81 -9.76 20.02 14.17
CA SER A 81 -11.15 20.24 13.74
C SER A 81 -11.74 19.11 12.90
N LYS A 82 -10.89 18.30 12.26
CA LYS A 82 -11.27 17.18 11.42
C LYS A 82 -10.77 15.82 11.93
N VAL A 83 -10.19 15.76 13.12
CA VAL A 83 -9.54 14.55 13.65
C VAL A 83 -10.50 13.36 13.72
N ARG A 84 -11.77 13.58 14.04
CA ARG A 84 -12.77 12.49 14.11
C ARG A 84 -12.91 11.75 12.78
N PHE A 85 -12.96 12.49 11.67
CA PHE A 85 -12.98 11.89 10.33
C PHE A 85 -11.75 10.99 10.10
N TYR A 86 -10.56 11.48 10.44
CA TYR A 86 -9.33 10.71 10.23
C TYR A 86 -9.28 9.46 11.13
N LEU A 87 -9.75 9.55 12.37
CA LEU A 87 -9.82 8.40 13.29
C LEU A 87 -10.76 7.31 12.76
N GLU A 88 -11.96 7.70 12.31
CA GLU A 88 -12.92 6.74 11.73
C GLU A 88 -12.44 6.16 10.40
N LEU A 89 -11.69 6.92 9.61
CA LEU A 89 -11.05 6.42 8.39
C LEU A 89 -9.98 5.37 8.71
N ILE A 90 -9.20 5.54 9.78
CA ILE A 90 -8.25 4.53 10.27
C ILE A 90 -8.99 3.30 10.78
N ASP A 91 -10.06 3.47 11.58
CA ASP A 91 -10.87 2.34 12.04
C ASP A 91 -11.42 1.56 10.83
N TYR A 92 -11.98 2.25 9.84
CA TYR A 92 -12.48 1.64 8.62
C TYR A 92 -11.38 0.86 7.87
N PHE A 93 -10.17 1.42 7.78
CA PHE A 93 -9.04 0.69 7.18
C PHE A 93 -8.83 -0.64 7.92
N PHE A 94 -8.75 -0.64 9.25
CA PHE A 94 -8.48 -1.84 10.02
C PHE A 94 -9.62 -2.86 10.01
N ASP A 95 -10.87 -2.42 9.92
CA ASP A 95 -12.07 -3.26 9.92
C ASP A 95 -12.39 -3.92 8.56
N THR A 96 -11.63 -3.59 7.51
CA THR A 96 -11.89 -4.06 6.13
C THR A 96 -10.78 -4.97 5.60
N ASP A 97 -10.91 -5.41 4.35
CA ASP A 97 -9.92 -6.22 3.62
C ASP A 97 -8.80 -5.39 2.97
N LEU A 98 -8.80 -4.06 3.13
CA LEU A 98 -7.69 -3.21 2.72
C LEU A 98 -6.40 -3.63 3.44
N ARG A 99 -5.28 -3.62 2.74
CA ARG A 99 -3.97 -3.92 3.31
C ARG A 99 -3.01 -2.78 3.00
N PHE A 100 -2.13 -2.49 3.95
CA PHE A 100 -1.06 -1.52 3.77
C PHE A 100 0.29 -2.19 3.92
N ARG A 101 1.21 -1.87 3.03
CA ARG A 101 2.62 -2.24 3.14
C ARG A 101 3.48 -1.03 2.90
N ALA A 102 4.54 -0.90 3.69
CA ALA A 102 5.58 0.11 3.47
C ALA A 102 6.98 -0.47 3.72
N ILE A 103 7.95 0.14 3.06
CA ILE A 103 9.37 -0.04 3.32
C ILE A 103 9.96 1.30 3.78
N GLY A 104 10.75 1.25 4.85
CA GLY A 104 11.51 2.38 5.37
C GLY A 104 12.99 2.23 5.05
N ILE A 105 13.63 3.29 4.58
CA ILE A 105 15.02 3.30 4.19
C ILE A 105 15.72 4.44 4.90
N LYS A 106 16.82 4.15 5.61
CA LYS A 106 17.64 5.19 6.23
C LYS A 106 18.45 5.91 5.16
N LYS A 107 18.22 7.21 5.00
CA LYS A 107 18.84 8.01 3.93
C LYS A 107 20.36 7.99 3.96
N SER A 108 20.99 7.97 5.15
CA SER A 108 22.44 7.90 5.30
C SER A 108 23.07 6.59 4.78
N GLN A 109 22.28 5.56 4.52
CA GLN A 109 22.74 4.29 3.95
C GLN A 109 22.63 4.27 2.43
N ILE A 110 21.96 5.25 1.82
CA ILE A 110 21.76 5.29 0.37
C ILE A 110 23.07 5.77 -0.26
N LYS A 111 23.75 4.84 -0.94
CA LYS A 111 24.95 5.08 -1.72
C LYS A 111 24.63 4.63 -3.14
N CYS A 112 24.13 5.50 -3.98
CA CYS A 112 23.78 5.19 -5.36
C CYS A 112 24.24 6.31 -6.29
N ASP A 113 24.83 5.93 -7.42
CA ASP A 113 25.21 6.87 -8.49
C ASP A 113 24.02 7.18 -9.39
N ASP A 114 23.00 6.28 -9.43
CA ASP A 114 21.75 6.41 -10.19
C ASP A 114 20.54 6.25 -9.26
N TYR A 115 19.85 7.36 -9.04
CA TYR A 115 18.63 7.38 -8.22
C TYR A 115 17.47 6.61 -8.85
N ASP A 116 17.39 6.54 -10.18
CA ASP A 116 16.33 5.80 -10.86
C ASP A 116 16.46 4.30 -10.60
N ASP A 117 17.67 3.76 -10.69
CA ASP A 117 17.91 2.34 -10.37
C ASP A 117 17.65 2.02 -8.90
N PHE A 118 17.95 2.96 -8.00
CA PHE A 118 17.60 2.84 -6.60
C PHE A 118 16.08 2.76 -6.40
N TYR A 119 15.30 3.68 -7.00
CA TYR A 119 13.84 3.66 -6.93
C TYR A 119 13.24 2.38 -7.50
N TYR A 120 13.72 1.90 -8.64
CA TYR A 120 13.26 0.62 -9.22
C TYR A 120 13.48 -0.56 -8.28
N LYS A 121 14.63 -0.63 -7.61
CA LYS A 121 14.92 -1.66 -6.61
C LYS A 121 13.96 -1.57 -5.42
N MET A 122 13.69 -0.36 -4.93
CA MET A 122 12.80 -0.16 -3.80
C MET A 122 11.36 -0.53 -4.14
N TYR A 123 10.85 -0.13 -5.30
CA TYR A 123 9.53 -0.57 -5.78
C TYR A 123 9.46 -2.08 -5.99
N TYR A 124 10.53 -2.69 -6.51
CA TYR A 124 10.60 -4.14 -6.62
C TYR A 124 10.45 -4.82 -5.25
N LEU A 125 11.15 -4.36 -4.23
CA LEU A 125 11.07 -4.89 -2.87
C LEU A 125 9.71 -4.62 -2.21
N LEU A 126 9.12 -3.46 -2.45
CA LEU A 126 7.79 -3.14 -1.96
C LEU A 126 6.72 -4.06 -2.55
N LEU A 127 6.73 -4.24 -3.87
CA LEU A 127 5.64 -4.85 -4.63
C LEU A 127 5.75 -6.36 -4.80
N ASN A 128 6.96 -6.93 -4.82
CA ASN A 128 7.15 -8.38 -5.00
C ASN A 128 7.13 -9.19 -3.68
N TYR A 129 6.83 -8.57 -2.56
CA TYR A 129 6.74 -9.27 -1.28
C TYR A 129 5.44 -10.06 -1.16
N LYS A 130 5.53 -11.37 -0.90
CA LYS A 130 4.37 -12.27 -0.74
C LYS A 130 3.35 -12.18 -1.89
N ILE A 131 3.84 -11.97 -3.11
CA ILE A 131 3.00 -11.98 -4.31
C ILE A 131 2.48 -13.40 -4.54
N ASP A 132 1.16 -13.52 -4.74
CA ASP A 132 0.55 -14.76 -5.24
C ASP A 132 0.65 -14.77 -6.77
N THR A 133 1.39 -15.75 -7.29
CA THR A 133 1.64 -15.87 -8.73
C THR A 133 0.43 -16.36 -9.53
N SER A 134 -0.63 -16.81 -8.85
CA SER A 134 -1.91 -17.13 -9.46
C SER A 134 -2.80 -15.91 -9.69
N ASP A 135 -2.49 -14.78 -9.05
CA ASP A 135 -3.26 -13.54 -9.12
C ASP A 135 -2.65 -12.55 -10.13
N CYS A 136 -3.36 -11.45 -10.36
CA CYS A 136 -2.95 -10.36 -11.23
C CYS A 136 -2.96 -9.04 -10.49
N TYR A 137 -2.03 -8.13 -10.85
CA TYR A 137 -1.86 -6.88 -10.12
C TYR A 137 -1.84 -5.69 -11.07
N ASN A 138 -2.61 -4.64 -10.72
CA ASN A 138 -2.52 -3.31 -11.31
C ASN A 138 -1.88 -2.38 -10.28
N VAL A 139 -0.85 -1.65 -10.68
CA VAL A 139 -0.10 -0.72 -9.82
C VAL A 139 -0.36 0.70 -10.28
N TYR A 140 -0.73 1.54 -9.34
CA TYR A 140 -0.97 2.97 -9.52
C TYR A 140 0.03 3.74 -8.67
N LEU A 141 0.81 4.60 -9.32
CA LEU A 141 1.84 5.42 -8.68
C LEU A 141 1.34 6.86 -8.63
N ASP A 142 1.57 7.57 -7.52
CA ASP A 142 1.26 9.00 -7.47
C ASP A 142 2.15 9.76 -8.45
N ILE A 143 1.53 10.68 -9.22
CA ILE A 143 2.27 11.53 -10.15
C ILE A 143 3.14 12.48 -9.33
N LYS A 144 4.44 12.26 -9.45
CA LYS A 144 5.45 13.24 -9.08
C LYS A 144 6.24 13.57 -10.34
N ASP A 145 6.73 14.79 -10.43
CA ASP A 145 7.42 15.34 -11.62
C ASP A 145 8.60 14.47 -12.13
N SER A 146 9.03 13.51 -11.31
CA SER A 146 10.22 12.66 -11.57
C SER A 146 9.96 11.39 -12.39
N LEU A 147 8.70 10.89 -12.51
CA LEU A 147 8.42 9.63 -13.19
C LEU A 147 7.82 9.84 -14.58
N SER A 148 8.69 9.94 -15.61
CA SER A 148 8.26 9.95 -17.01
C SER A 148 7.59 8.62 -17.41
N ALA A 149 6.80 8.64 -18.48
CA ALA A 149 6.16 7.43 -19.04
C ALA A 149 7.20 6.32 -19.36
N GLN A 150 8.43 6.70 -19.73
CA GLN A 150 9.52 5.75 -19.98
C GLN A 150 9.97 5.06 -18.68
N LYS A 151 10.11 5.80 -17.59
CA LYS A 151 10.48 5.25 -16.27
C LYS A 151 9.42 4.27 -15.76
N VAL A 152 8.13 4.61 -15.92
CA VAL A 152 7.02 3.70 -15.55
C VAL A 152 7.05 2.41 -16.37
N ARG A 153 7.36 2.49 -17.67
CA ARG A 153 7.50 1.31 -18.53
C ARG A 153 8.67 0.42 -18.07
N LYS A 154 9.84 1.02 -17.80
CA LYS A 154 11.00 0.30 -17.27
C LYS A 154 10.69 -0.36 -15.92
N LEU A 155 9.98 0.33 -15.02
CA LEU A 155 9.53 -0.26 -13.75
C LEU A 155 8.63 -1.48 -13.98
N LYS A 156 7.66 -1.40 -14.90
CA LYS A 156 6.79 -2.54 -15.25
C LYS A 156 7.60 -3.75 -15.75
N GLU A 157 8.60 -3.53 -16.59
CA GLU A 157 9.49 -4.58 -17.07
C GLU A 157 10.26 -5.24 -15.90
N ILE A 158 10.85 -4.43 -15.02
CA ILE A 158 11.58 -4.91 -13.84
C ILE A 158 10.67 -5.72 -12.90
N LEU A 159 9.46 -5.24 -12.61
CA LEU A 159 8.50 -5.93 -11.74
C LEU A 159 8.11 -7.30 -12.31
N ASN A 160 8.03 -7.42 -13.64
CA ASN A 160 7.64 -8.66 -14.31
C ASN A 160 8.80 -9.61 -14.59
N THR A 161 10.04 -9.24 -14.27
CA THR A 161 11.22 -10.08 -14.54
C THR A 161 11.09 -11.49 -13.93
N LYS A 162 10.47 -11.61 -12.76
CA LYS A 162 10.37 -12.86 -12.03
C LYS A 162 9.07 -13.63 -12.26
N TYR A 163 7.92 -12.95 -12.24
CA TYR A 163 6.62 -13.61 -12.16
C TYR A 163 5.64 -13.25 -13.28
N GLY A 164 5.77 -12.10 -13.93
CA GLY A 164 4.89 -11.67 -15.02
C GLY A 164 3.45 -11.36 -14.61
N VAL A 165 3.20 -11.06 -13.35
CA VAL A 165 1.83 -10.89 -12.78
C VAL A 165 1.34 -9.45 -12.76
N PHE A 166 2.20 -8.45 -13.00
CA PHE A 166 1.85 -7.04 -13.02
C PHE A 166 1.31 -6.65 -14.40
N ARG A 167 -0.01 -6.67 -14.56
CA ARG A 167 -0.69 -6.38 -15.84
C ARG A 167 -0.59 -4.93 -16.24
N ASN A 168 -0.78 -4.04 -15.26
CA ASN A 168 -0.74 -2.60 -15.47
C ASN A 168 0.14 -1.92 -14.43
N VAL A 169 0.95 -0.95 -14.88
CA VAL A 169 1.69 -0.01 -14.03
C VAL A 169 1.53 1.36 -14.65
N GLN A 170 0.95 2.30 -13.93
CA GLN A 170 0.67 3.63 -14.44
C GLN A 170 0.68 4.69 -13.35
N ASN A 171 0.95 5.93 -13.74
CA ASN A 171 0.81 7.09 -12.88
C ASN A 171 -0.66 7.54 -12.84
N ILE A 172 -1.12 7.98 -11.67
CA ILE A 172 -2.41 8.67 -11.46
C ILE A 172 -2.21 9.87 -10.54
N CYS A 173 -3.12 10.84 -10.61
CA CYS A 173 -3.12 11.94 -9.64
C CYS A 173 -3.74 11.49 -8.31
N SER A 174 -3.12 11.83 -7.18
CA SER A 174 -3.61 11.43 -5.84
C SER A 174 -5.06 11.87 -5.58
N HIS A 175 -5.46 13.05 -6.09
CA HIS A 175 -6.83 13.55 -5.93
C HIS A 175 -7.90 12.71 -6.65
N GLU A 176 -7.51 11.87 -7.62
CA GLU A 176 -8.41 10.99 -8.37
C GLU A 176 -8.69 9.66 -7.65
N SER A 177 -7.92 9.33 -6.59
CA SER A 177 -8.03 8.04 -5.91
C SER A 177 -8.07 8.15 -4.39
N LEU A 178 -9.22 7.81 -3.80
CA LEU A 178 -9.38 7.77 -2.33
C LEU A 178 -8.46 6.74 -1.67
N LEU A 179 -8.12 5.65 -2.37
CA LEU A 179 -7.19 4.64 -1.84
C LEU A 179 -5.73 5.12 -1.90
N MET A 180 -5.37 5.95 -2.88
CA MET A 180 -4.08 6.64 -2.91
C MET A 180 -3.98 7.64 -1.75
N GLN A 181 -5.04 8.43 -1.52
CA GLN A 181 -5.10 9.35 -0.40
C GLN A 181 -5.03 8.64 0.97
N MET A 182 -5.58 7.42 1.07
CA MET A 182 -5.43 6.58 2.26
C MET A 182 -3.99 6.11 2.43
N ALA A 183 -3.28 5.81 1.34
CA ALA A 183 -1.86 5.47 1.39
C ALA A 183 -1.03 6.64 1.92
N ASP A 184 -1.24 7.87 1.43
CA ASP A 184 -0.61 9.09 1.95
C ASP A 184 -0.86 9.28 3.45
N LEU A 185 -2.11 9.10 3.90
CA LEU A 185 -2.45 9.27 5.31
C LEU A 185 -1.70 8.28 6.22
N ILE A 186 -1.73 6.98 5.89
CA ILE A 186 -1.09 5.94 6.73
C ILE A 186 0.42 6.07 6.68
N MET A 187 0.98 6.29 5.49
CA MET A 187 2.42 6.48 5.32
C MET A 187 2.92 7.74 6.01
N GLY A 188 2.15 8.83 5.92
CA GLY A 188 2.44 10.07 6.63
C GLY A 188 2.46 9.88 8.15
N ALA A 189 1.55 9.05 8.71
CA ALA A 189 1.55 8.71 10.14
C ALA A 189 2.82 7.94 10.53
N ILE A 190 3.23 6.96 9.73
CA ILE A 190 4.47 6.19 9.95
C ILE A 190 5.69 7.11 9.85
N SER A 191 5.77 7.89 8.78
CA SER A 191 6.88 8.82 8.56
C SER A 191 7.01 9.85 9.69
N TYR A 192 5.89 10.40 10.17
CA TYR A 192 5.87 11.33 11.28
C TYR A 192 6.33 10.67 12.58
N ASN A 193 5.86 9.45 12.87
CA ASN A 193 6.28 8.71 14.06
C ASN A 193 7.79 8.42 14.09
N VAL A 194 8.39 8.12 12.93
CA VAL A 194 9.81 7.73 12.84
C VAL A 194 10.75 8.94 12.74
N ASN A 195 10.35 9.97 11.98
CA ASN A 195 11.23 11.09 11.64
C ASN A 195 11.06 12.32 12.54
N ASP A 196 9.87 12.52 13.15
CA ASP A 196 9.59 13.71 13.95
C ASP A 196 9.86 13.42 15.43
N LYS A 197 10.92 14.02 15.98
CA LYS A 197 11.35 13.79 17.37
C LYS A 197 10.52 14.56 18.39
N GLU A 198 9.81 15.60 17.98
CA GLU A 198 9.10 16.49 18.90
C GLU A 198 7.62 16.16 19.07
N HIS A 199 7.02 15.48 18.09
CA HIS A 199 5.61 15.03 18.10
C HIS A 199 4.60 16.11 18.55
N LYS A 200 4.80 17.37 18.13
CA LYS A 200 4.04 18.53 18.61
C LYS A 200 2.57 18.55 18.16
N ASN A 201 2.22 17.89 17.06
CA ASN A 201 0.86 17.97 16.54
C ASN A 201 -0.06 16.91 17.18
N VAL A 202 -0.91 17.36 18.10
CA VAL A 202 -1.83 16.49 18.86
C VAL A 202 -2.76 15.67 17.93
N ALA A 203 -3.31 16.28 16.87
CA ALA A 203 -4.20 15.56 15.95
C ALA A 203 -3.48 14.42 15.24
N LYS A 204 -2.23 14.63 14.84
CA LYS A 204 -1.37 13.60 14.24
C LYS A 204 -1.05 12.49 15.22
N MET A 205 -0.76 12.82 16.47
CA MET A 205 -0.50 11.84 17.52
C MET A 205 -1.71 10.95 17.79
N LEU A 206 -2.92 11.52 17.84
CA LEU A 206 -4.15 10.75 18.03
C LEU A 206 -4.36 9.70 16.92
N ILE A 207 -4.00 10.03 15.66
CA ILE A 207 -4.07 9.08 14.55
C ILE A 207 -3.04 7.95 14.73
N ILE A 208 -1.80 8.29 15.11
CA ILE A 208 -0.73 7.31 15.36
C ILE A 208 -1.13 6.38 16.50
N GLU A 209 -1.64 6.91 17.61
CA GLU A 209 -2.15 6.13 18.74
C GLU A 209 -3.31 5.20 18.33
N ARG A 210 -4.20 5.64 17.44
CA ARG A 210 -5.28 4.81 16.92
C ARG A 210 -4.71 3.63 16.10
N ILE A 211 -3.72 3.86 15.25
CA ILE A 211 -3.02 2.80 14.50
C ILE A 211 -2.35 1.82 15.46
N MET A 212 -1.60 2.33 16.47
CA MET A 212 -0.94 1.50 17.47
C MET A 212 -1.92 0.64 18.27
N LYS A 213 -3.09 1.21 18.60
CA LYS A 213 -4.16 0.49 19.30
C LYS A 213 -4.67 -0.70 18.49
N HIS A 214 -4.93 -0.52 17.19
CA HIS A 214 -5.33 -1.62 16.31
C HIS A 214 -4.25 -2.69 16.12
N LEU A 215 -2.99 -2.30 16.16
CA LEU A 215 -1.84 -3.21 16.06
C LEU A 215 -1.46 -3.87 17.40
N HIS A 216 -2.13 -3.50 18.51
CA HIS A 216 -1.81 -3.94 19.86
C HIS A 216 -0.33 -3.71 20.23
N THR A 217 0.24 -2.57 19.82
CA THR A 217 1.62 -2.19 20.07
C THR A 217 1.71 -0.82 20.75
N GLN A 218 2.80 -0.60 21.47
CA GLN A 218 3.13 0.71 22.06
C GLN A 218 4.13 1.51 21.21
N ASN A 219 4.63 0.91 20.12
CA ASN A 219 5.57 1.55 19.23
C ASN A 219 5.24 1.20 17.77
N LEU A 220 5.04 2.21 16.93
CA LEU A 220 4.85 2.05 15.50
C LEU A 220 6.23 1.92 14.81
N GLY A 221 6.93 0.85 15.13
CA GLY A 221 8.16 0.45 14.48
C GLY A 221 7.92 -0.60 13.41
N GLU A 222 8.86 -1.54 13.27
CA GLU A 222 8.74 -2.64 12.33
C GLU A 222 7.55 -3.54 12.67
N THR A 223 6.64 -3.74 11.71
CA THR A 223 5.43 -4.56 11.85
C THR A 223 5.38 -5.67 10.80
N ASN A 224 6.51 -6.30 10.51
CA ASN A 224 6.65 -7.36 9.51
C ASN A 224 5.81 -8.61 9.81
N TYR A 225 5.36 -8.78 11.06
CA TYR A 225 4.43 -9.83 11.50
C TYR A 225 2.97 -9.57 11.10
N SER A 226 2.60 -8.32 10.83
CA SER A 226 1.23 -7.95 10.47
C SER A 226 1.01 -8.05 8.97
N GLU A 227 -0.06 -8.73 8.57
CA GLU A 227 -0.52 -8.75 7.17
C GLU A 227 -1.39 -7.53 6.85
N LYS A 228 -1.98 -6.91 7.86
CA LYS A 228 -2.89 -5.76 7.71
C LYS A 228 -2.13 -4.48 7.45
N LEU A 229 -1.13 -4.19 8.27
CA LEU A 229 -0.20 -3.08 8.15
C LEU A 229 1.22 -3.63 8.30
N ASN A 230 1.90 -3.82 7.17
CA ASN A 230 3.24 -4.36 7.11
C ASN A 230 4.26 -3.25 6.88
N LEU A 231 5.06 -2.96 7.88
CA LEU A 231 6.18 -2.02 7.82
C LEU A 231 7.49 -2.79 7.99
N PHE A 232 8.39 -2.62 7.05
CA PHE A 232 9.71 -3.25 7.04
C PHE A 232 10.80 -2.21 6.79
N PHE A 233 11.86 -2.23 7.59
CA PHE A 233 13.03 -1.37 7.38
C PHE A 233 14.11 -2.12 6.61
N ILE A 234 14.53 -1.52 5.49
CA ILE A 234 15.62 -2.07 4.68
C ILE A 234 16.94 -1.58 5.23
N ASN A 235 17.85 -2.50 5.49
CA ASN A 235 19.24 -2.20 5.83
C ASN A 235 20.10 -2.37 4.56
N LEU A 236 20.53 -1.24 4.01
CA LEU A 236 21.44 -1.20 2.87
C LEU A 236 22.87 -1.32 3.42
N LYS A 237 23.48 -2.49 3.20
CA LYS A 237 24.89 -2.74 3.56
C LYS A 237 25.84 -2.20 2.51
#